data_7e7528edd95ad2d16de9f8a8b576c698
#
_entry.id   7e7528edd95ad2d16de9f8a8b576c698
#
_cell.length_a   1.000
_cell.length_b   1.000
_cell.length_c   1.000
_cell.angle_alpha   90.00
_cell.angle_beta   90.00
_cell.angle_gamma   90.00
#
_symmetry.space_group_name_H-M   'P 1'
#
loop_
_entity.id
_entity.type
_entity.pdbx_description
1 polymer ?
#
loop_
_entity_poly.entity_id
_entity_poly.type
_entity_poly.pdbx_seq_one_letter_code
_entity_poly.pdbx_strand_id
1 'polypeptide(L)'
;KERDVPAEIAAVDRLAAWAGQFTSLVSVEPPRALLLEIQGSLRLFGGLEGLGATLDSGLATLGFRPRRAVAPTPRAALWLARGADGVVVTEAGALNARLGRLSLVHTGWSARTLQALGEMGVERVGECLRLPRDGFARRLGPQHLADLDRALGRLPEPRTGFCAPETYRGRLELPAETLDSERLCRGMARLLAELAGFLRARGGGVQQPVCGFVHAAGPPTLITLELSRPTESAALLEELLAERLDRCRLPAPVLELTLASGPVVAAEVTQPGLHETDEEMGDETPPSVPGGDRRLVDRLRARLGDGSVRSVGLLDDHRPEKAWRFQDVAGPPPTRCRRQADARPPDPAGARDRFDRPLWILECPRLLPLHEGRPWFEGHLRLLAGPERIETGWWDGADVSRDYFVAASPAGMQLWVYRERRGARRWFLHGVFG
;
A
#
# COMPACT_ATOMS: atom_id res chain seq x y z
N LYS A 1 -35.41 2.50 -8.40
CA LYS A 1 -34.35 1.92 -9.24
C LYS A 1 -34.65 0.42 -9.38
N GLU A 2 -34.61 -0.10 -10.58
CA GLU A 2 -34.65 -1.55 -10.80
C GLU A 2 -33.45 -2.23 -10.12
N ARG A 3 -33.67 -3.48 -9.70
CA ARG A 3 -32.66 -4.28 -9.03
C ARG A 3 -31.59 -4.72 -10.04
N ASP A 4 -30.33 -4.34 -9.80
CA ASP A 4 -29.18 -4.74 -10.60
C ASP A 4 -28.49 -5.96 -9.97
N VAL A 5 -28.88 -7.17 -10.40
CA VAL A 5 -28.34 -8.43 -9.87
C VAL A 5 -26.85 -8.60 -10.17
N PRO A 6 -26.32 -8.27 -11.36
CA PRO A 6 -24.88 -8.30 -11.63
C PRO A 6 -24.07 -7.41 -10.69
N ALA A 7 -24.54 -6.19 -10.43
CA ALA A 7 -23.87 -5.28 -9.49
C ALA A 7 -23.91 -5.79 -8.03
N GLU A 8 -25.02 -6.45 -7.62
CA GLU A 8 -25.10 -7.10 -6.30
C GLU A 8 -24.08 -8.24 -6.17
N ILE A 9 -23.94 -9.10 -7.19
CA ILE A 9 -22.97 -10.20 -7.19
C ILE A 9 -21.54 -9.64 -7.12
N ALA A 10 -21.21 -8.66 -7.96
CA ALA A 10 -19.91 -8.03 -7.96
C ALA A 10 -19.57 -7.37 -6.59
N ALA A 11 -20.57 -6.80 -5.91
CA ALA A 11 -20.40 -6.25 -4.57
C ALA A 11 -20.12 -7.34 -3.53
N VAL A 12 -20.80 -8.49 -3.61
CA VAL A 12 -20.55 -9.63 -2.72
C VAL A 12 -19.16 -10.21 -2.95
N ASP A 13 -18.70 -10.32 -4.19
CA ASP A 13 -17.35 -10.79 -4.51
C ASP A 13 -16.26 -9.84 -3.97
N ARG A 14 -16.45 -8.52 -4.08
CA ARG A 14 -15.53 -7.54 -3.46
C ARG A 14 -15.53 -7.64 -1.93
N LEU A 15 -16.71 -7.82 -1.33
CA LEU A 15 -16.83 -8.05 0.11
C LEU A 15 -16.16 -9.37 0.54
N ALA A 16 -16.25 -10.43 -0.27
CA ALA A 16 -15.57 -11.69 -0.01
C ALA A 16 -14.04 -11.51 -0.03
N ALA A 17 -13.53 -10.77 -1.02
CA ALA A 17 -12.12 -10.43 -1.11
C ALA A 17 -11.65 -9.59 0.10
N TRP A 18 -12.44 -8.60 0.52
CA TRP A 18 -12.19 -7.79 1.70
C TRP A 18 -12.25 -8.61 3.00
N ALA A 19 -13.19 -9.56 3.10
CA ALA A 19 -13.37 -10.40 4.29
C ALA A 19 -12.22 -11.39 4.51
N GLY A 20 -11.42 -11.66 3.49
CA GLY A 20 -10.21 -12.49 3.58
C GLY A 20 -9.17 -12.00 4.61
N GLN A 21 -9.23 -10.73 5.03
CA GLN A 21 -8.38 -10.20 6.10
C GLN A 21 -8.71 -10.80 7.49
N PHE A 22 -9.89 -11.39 7.66
CA PHE A 22 -10.35 -11.95 8.93
C PHE A 22 -10.20 -13.47 9.00
N THR A 23 -10.15 -14.13 7.87
CA THR A 23 -10.06 -15.60 7.80
C THR A 23 -9.54 -16.06 6.44
N SER A 24 -8.88 -17.20 6.43
CA SER A 24 -8.42 -17.84 5.20
C SER A 24 -9.55 -18.54 4.41
N LEU A 25 -10.70 -18.77 5.03
CA LEU A 25 -11.84 -19.45 4.39
C LEU A 25 -13.09 -18.56 4.39
N VAL A 26 -13.31 -17.88 3.29
CA VAL A 26 -14.53 -17.15 2.96
C VAL A 26 -15.27 -17.94 1.90
N SER A 27 -16.56 -18.18 2.08
CA SER A 27 -17.42 -18.83 1.07
C SER A 27 -18.58 -17.91 0.71
N VAL A 28 -18.80 -17.72 -0.59
CA VAL A 28 -19.90 -16.92 -1.11
C VAL A 28 -21.17 -17.79 -1.15
N GLU A 29 -22.23 -17.25 -0.59
CA GLU A 29 -23.57 -17.86 -0.62
C GLU A 29 -24.51 -16.95 -1.42
N PRO A 30 -24.68 -17.23 -2.73
CA PRO A 30 -25.48 -16.36 -3.57
C PRO A 30 -26.94 -16.23 -3.08
N PRO A 31 -27.60 -15.09 -3.34
CA PRO A 31 -27.08 -13.91 -4.02
C PRO A 31 -26.48 -12.85 -3.09
N ARG A 32 -26.55 -12.99 -1.75
CA ARG A 32 -26.30 -11.86 -0.83
C ARG A 32 -25.71 -12.25 0.53
N ALA A 33 -25.08 -13.39 0.65
CA ALA A 33 -24.47 -13.78 1.92
C ALA A 33 -23.03 -14.28 1.75
N LEU A 34 -22.27 -14.11 2.84
CA LEU A 34 -20.92 -14.65 2.99
C LEU A 34 -20.89 -15.53 4.24
N LEU A 35 -20.14 -16.58 4.18
CA LEU A 35 -19.82 -17.46 5.30
C LEU A 35 -18.31 -17.37 5.55
N LEU A 36 -17.94 -17.08 6.78
CA LEU A 36 -16.56 -16.99 7.25
C LEU A 36 -16.30 -18.10 8.25
N GLU A 37 -15.25 -18.88 8.06
CA GLU A 37 -14.74 -19.75 9.10
C GLU A 37 -13.86 -18.92 10.04
N ILE A 38 -14.22 -18.79 11.31
CA ILE A 38 -13.59 -17.82 12.20
C ILE A 38 -12.84 -18.45 13.37
N GLN A 39 -12.95 -19.77 13.60
CA GLN A 39 -12.38 -20.42 14.77
C GLN A 39 -10.86 -20.24 14.87
N GLY A 40 -10.15 -20.37 13.75
CA GLY A 40 -8.70 -20.19 13.69
C GLY A 40 -8.25 -18.75 13.94
N SER A 41 -9.13 -17.76 13.69
CA SER A 41 -8.81 -16.34 13.75
C SER A 41 -9.16 -15.67 15.09
N LEU A 42 -9.95 -16.31 15.94
CA LEU A 42 -10.47 -15.69 17.17
C LEU A 42 -9.37 -15.12 18.08
N ARG A 43 -8.23 -15.82 18.20
CA ARG A 43 -7.11 -15.36 19.05
C ARG A 43 -6.49 -14.06 18.54
N LEU A 44 -6.41 -13.90 17.22
CA LEU A 44 -5.83 -12.73 16.58
C LEU A 44 -6.65 -11.46 16.85
N PHE A 45 -7.99 -11.63 16.95
CA PHE A 45 -8.91 -10.50 17.13
C PHE A 45 -9.40 -10.31 18.56
N GLY A 46 -8.78 -10.97 19.56
CA GLY A 46 -9.21 -10.85 20.95
C GLY A 46 -10.55 -11.53 21.26
N GLY A 47 -10.90 -12.58 20.53
CA GLY A 47 -12.13 -13.34 20.70
C GLY A 47 -13.24 -12.95 19.73
N LEU A 48 -14.42 -13.52 19.96
CA LEU A 48 -15.58 -13.33 19.09
C LEU A 48 -16.10 -11.88 19.11
N GLU A 49 -16.06 -11.24 20.27
CA GLU A 49 -16.52 -9.84 20.42
C GLU A 49 -15.60 -8.87 19.66
N GLY A 50 -14.27 -9.02 19.80
CA GLY A 50 -13.29 -8.18 19.10
C GLY A 50 -13.37 -8.36 17.57
N LEU A 51 -13.49 -9.61 17.10
CA LEU A 51 -13.71 -9.90 15.68
C LEU A 51 -15.01 -9.26 15.19
N GLY A 52 -16.09 -9.42 15.95
CA GLY A 52 -17.39 -8.85 15.61
C GLY A 52 -17.36 -7.33 15.51
N ALA A 53 -16.74 -6.65 16.47
CA ALA A 53 -16.62 -5.20 16.48
C ALA A 53 -15.79 -4.70 15.28
N THR A 54 -14.68 -5.38 14.94
CA THR A 54 -13.84 -5.03 13.80
C THR A 54 -14.59 -5.23 12.48
N LEU A 55 -15.33 -6.32 12.34
CA LEU A 55 -16.18 -6.57 11.17
C LEU A 55 -17.26 -5.49 11.02
N ASP A 56 -17.98 -5.17 12.09
CA ASP A 56 -19.08 -4.19 12.06
C ASP A 56 -18.56 -2.79 11.69
N SER A 57 -17.45 -2.37 12.29
CA SER A 57 -16.80 -1.09 11.99
C SER A 57 -16.33 -1.03 10.52
N GLY A 58 -15.66 -2.08 10.03
CA GLY A 58 -15.21 -2.15 8.65
C GLY A 58 -16.38 -2.13 7.66
N LEU A 59 -17.43 -2.92 7.89
CA LEU A 59 -18.61 -2.97 7.02
C LEU A 59 -19.39 -1.64 7.03
N ALA A 60 -19.45 -0.96 8.18
CA ALA A 60 -20.04 0.37 8.28
C ALA A 60 -19.27 1.40 7.44
N THR A 61 -17.94 1.37 7.46
CA THR A 61 -17.08 2.20 6.61
C THR A 61 -17.34 1.94 5.12
N LEU A 62 -17.55 0.68 4.76
CA LEU A 62 -17.94 0.29 3.40
C LEU A 62 -19.41 0.59 3.06
N GLY A 63 -20.19 1.13 3.99
CA GLY A 63 -21.60 1.47 3.82
C GLY A 63 -22.54 0.27 3.85
N PHE A 64 -22.13 -0.87 4.41
CA PHE A 64 -22.96 -2.06 4.55
C PHE A 64 -23.43 -2.25 5.98
N ARG A 65 -24.66 -2.75 6.13
CA ARG A 65 -25.26 -3.15 7.41
C ARG A 65 -25.79 -4.58 7.27
N PRO A 66 -24.95 -5.60 7.45
CA PRO A 66 -25.37 -6.98 7.35
C PRO A 66 -26.14 -7.42 8.59
N ARG A 67 -26.93 -8.47 8.45
CA ARG A 67 -27.34 -9.32 9.57
C ARG A 67 -26.29 -10.39 9.74
N ARG A 68 -25.84 -10.64 10.95
CA ARG A 68 -24.85 -11.66 11.25
C ARG A 68 -25.32 -12.65 12.30
N ALA A 69 -24.85 -13.87 12.19
CA ALA A 69 -24.99 -14.88 13.21
C ALA A 69 -23.73 -15.75 13.25
N VAL A 70 -23.47 -16.34 14.41
CA VAL A 70 -22.38 -17.30 14.61
C VAL A 70 -22.99 -18.63 15.02
N ALA A 71 -22.58 -19.71 14.38
CA ALA A 71 -23.02 -21.05 14.70
C ALA A 71 -21.94 -22.09 14.38
N PRO A 72 -21.97 -23.29 14.99
CA PRO A 72 -21.03 -24.37 14.74
C PRO A 72 -21.07 -24.93 13.31
N THR A 73 -22.16 -24.68 12.56
CA THR A 73 -22.32 -25.17 11.18
C THR A 73 -22.62 -24.03 10.23
N PRO A 74 -22.11 -24.07 8.98
CA PRO A 74 -22.35 -23.02 7.99
C PRO A 74 -23.85 -22.78 7.72
N ARG A 75 -24.62 -23.86 7.59
CA ARG A 75 -26.05 -23.81 7.33
C ARG A 75 -26.84 -23.16 8.46
N ALA A 76 -26.50 -23.50 9.72
CA ALA A 76 -27.13 -22.88 10.87
C ALA A 76 -26.82 -21.39 10.96
N ALA A 77 -25.55 -20.98 10.76
CA ALA A 77 -25.16 -19.58 10.76
C ALA A 77 -25.96 -18.79 9.71
N LEU A 78 -26.05 -19.32 8.49
CA LEU A 78 -26.80 -18.69 7.39
C LEU A 78 -28.28 -18.53 7.70
N TRP A 79 -28.94 -19.58 8.21
CA TRP A 79 -30.36 -19.54 8.54
C TRP A 79 -30.65 -18.58 9.70
N LEU A 80 -29.82 -18.62 10.75
CA LEU A 80 -29.95 -17.73 11.90
C LEU A 80 -29.76 -16.26 11.50
N ALA A 81 -28.75 -15.94 10.68
CA ALA A 81 -28.53 -14.57 10.20
C ALA A 81 -29.71 -14.04 9.36
N ARG A 82 -30.37 -14.91 8.58
CA ARG A 82 -31.61 -14.54 7.84
C ARG A 82 -32.79 -14.28 8.79
N GLY A 83 -32.85 -14.97 9.91
CA GLY A 83 -33.95 -14.88 10.87
C GLY A 83 -33.84 -13.75 11.89
N ALA A 84 -32.65 -13.53 12.41
CA ALA A 84 -32.38 -12.51 13.41
C ALA A 84 -30.91 -12.08 13.37
N ASP A 85 -30.66 -10.82 13.69
CA ASP A 85 -29.31 -10.27 13.79
C ASP A 85 -28.70 -10.56 15.18
N GLY A 86 -27.36 -10.71 15.21
CA GLY A 86 -26.58 -10.83 16.42
C GLY A 86 -26.70 -12.18 17.15
N VAL A 87 -27.28 -13.21 16.53
CA VAL A 87 -27.42 -14.53 17.16
C VAL A 87 -26.07 -15.24 17.25
N VAL A 88 -25.69 -15.64 18.45
CA VAL A 88 -24.48 -16.42 18.72
C VAL A 88 -24.84 -17.76 19.33
N VAL A 89 -24.41 -18.85 18.69
CA VAL A 89 -24.52 -20.23 19.17
C VAL A 89 -23.13 -20.86 19.04
N THR A 90 -22.45 -21.09 20.14
CA THR A 90 -21.10 -21.68 20.16
C THR A 90 -21.13 -23.19 20.36
N GLU A 91 -22.17 -23.71 20.98
CA GLU A 91 -22.30 -25.12 21.32
C GLU A 91 -23.23 -25.87 20.37
N ALA A 92 -22.78 -27.00 19.82
CA ALA A 92 -23.58 -27.83 18.93
C ALA A 92 -24.87 -28.33 19.58
N GLY A 93 -24.86 -28.60 20.90
CA GLY A 93 -26.05 -29.03 21.67
C GLY A 93 -27.18 -28.00 21.70
N ALA A 94 -26.85 -26.70 21.60
CA ALA A 94 -27.81 -25.61 21.60
C ALA A 94 -28.48 -25.38 20.22
N LEU A 95 -27.94 -25.94 19.13
CA LEU A 95 -28.43 -25.75 17.78
C LEU A 95 -29.89 -26.16 17.62
N ASN A 96 -30.29 -27.32 18.13
CA ASN A 96 -31.65 -27.82 17.98
C ASN A 96 -32.70 -26.88 18.60
N ALA A 97 -32.42 -26.34 19.77
CA ALA A 97 -33.33 -25.41 20.46
C ALA A 97 -33.42 -24.05 19.75
N ARG A 98 -32.29 -23.55 19.23
CA ARG A 98 -32.21 -22.26 18.51
C ARG A 98 -32.83 -22.34 17.13
N LEU A 99 -32.45 -23.32 16.34
CA LEU A 99 -33.03 -23.55 15.00
C LEU A 99 -34.49 -23.93 15.08
N GLY A 100 -34.90 -24.70 16.09
CA GLY A 100 -36.30 -25.13 16.24
C GLY A 100 -37.31 -23.98 16.31
N ARG A 101 -36.90 -22.81 16.79
CA ARG A 101 -37.76 -21.60 16.85
C ARG A 101 -37.78 -20.82 15.56
N LEU A 102 -36.89 -21.12 14.61
CA LEU A 102 -36.73 -20.37 13.36
C LEU A 102 -37.87 -20.68 12.39
N SER A 103 -38.46 -19.66 11.78
CA SER A 103 -39.44 -19.84 10.72
C SER A 103 -38.78 -20.42 9.46
N LEU A 104 -39.47 -21.30 8.77
CA LEU A 104 -39.01 -21.96 7.55
C LEU A 104 -38.72 -21.01 6.41
N VAL A 105 -39.28 -19.79 6.38
CA VAL A 105 -38.98 -18.78 5.36
C VAL A 105 -37.49 -18.38 5.34
N HIS A 106 -36.77 -18.58 6.43
CA HIS A 106 -35.35 -18.26 6.55
C HIS A 106 -34.42 -19.37 6.03
N THR A 107 -34.97 -20.57 5.74
CA THR A 107 -34.17 -21.69 5.18
C THR A 107 -33.73 -21.43 3.74
N GLY A 108 -34.47 -20.57 3.00
CA GLY A 108 -34.23 -20.35 1.57
C GLY A 108 -34.80 -21.46 0.69
N TRP A 109 -35.66 -22.33 1.23
CA TRP A 109 -36.36 -23.33 0.46
C TRP A 109 -37.35 -22.68 -0.50
N SER A 110 -37.71 -23.39 -1.58
CA SER A 110 -38.60 -22.86 -2.60
C SER A 110 -39.99 -22.52 -2.06
N ALA A 111 -40.66 -21.53 -2.65
CA ALA A 111 -42.01 -21.14 -2.28
C ALA A 111 -42.98 -22.36 -2.31
N ARG A 112 -42.82 -23.26 -3.25
CA ARG A 112 -43.59 -24.49 -3.36
C ARG A 112 -43.40 -25.40 -2.14
N THR A 113 -42.15 -25.55 -1.70
CA THR A 113 -41.83 -26.36 -0.51
C THR A 113 -42.40 -25.73 0.77
N LEU A 114 -42.26 -24.42 0.90
CA LEU A 114 -42.82 -23.69 2.05
C LEU A 114 -44.32 -23.73 2.10
N GLN A 115 -45.00 -23.63 0.95
CA GLN A 115 -46.45 -23.76 0.84
C GLN A 115 -46.93 -25.17 1.24
N ALA A 116 -46.26 -26.21 0.72
CA ALA A 116 -46.62 -27.60 1.06
C ALA A 116 -46.45 -27.91 2.56
N LEU A 117 -45.44 -27.29 3.19
CA LEU A 117 -45.26 -27.40 4.64
C LEU A 117 -46.33 -26.61 5.41
N GLY A 118 -46.67 -25.39 4.96
CA GLY A 118 -47.73 -24.57 5.54
C GLY A 118 -49.11 -25.24 5.49
N GLU A 119 -49.45 -25.92 4.39
CA GLU A 119 -50.66 -26.71 4.24
C GLU A 119 -50.73 -27.88 5.27
N MET A 120 -49.59 -28.34 5.76
CA MET A 120 -49.48 -29.33 6.84
C MET A 120 -49.43 -28.72 8.23
N GLY A 121 -49.52 -27.41 8.36
CA GLY A 121 -49.40 -26.71 9.64
C GLY A 121 -47.96 -26.63 10.15
N VAL A 122 -46.97 -26.82 9.29
CA VAL A 122 -45.53 -26.79 9.64
C VAL A 122 -44.91 -25.46 9.20
N GLU A 123 -44.63 -24.59 10.15
CA GLU A 123 -44.11 -23.23 9.92
C GLU A 123 -42.68 -23.03 10.45
N ARG A 124 -42.24 -23.91 11.33
CA ARG A 124 -40.93 -23.77 12.00
C ARG A 124 -40.03 -24.98 11.76
N VAL A 125 -38.73 -24.76 11.82
CA VAL A 125 -37.69 -25.80 11.63
C VAL A 125 -37.90 -26.94 12.68
N GLY A 126 -38.23 -26.61 13.93
CA GLY A 126 -38.44 -27.61 14.97
C GLY A 126 -39.64 -28.54 14.72
N GLU A 127 -40.64 -28.07 14.01
CA GLU A 127 -41.77 -28.87 13.60
C GLU A 127 -41.38 -29.87 12.49
N CYS A 128 -40.56 -29.44 11.53
CA CYS A 128 -39.95 -30.33 10.56
C CYS A 128 -39.15 -31.46 11.21
N LEU A 129 -38.39 -31.13 12.27
CA LEU A 129 -37.56 -32.12 12.97
C LEU A 129 -38.36 -33.18 13.73
N ARG A 130 -39.64 -32.96 13.97
CA ARG A 130 -40.55 -33.94 14.59
C ARG A 130 -41.21 -34.87 13.60
N LEU A 131 -41.20 -34.52 12.32
CA LEU A 131 -41.78 -35.34 11.27
C LEU A 131 -41.00 -36.63 11.05
N PRO A 132 -41.65 -37.74 10.69
CA PRO A 132 -40.98 -38.97 10.32
C PRO A 132 -40.06 -38.73 9.12
N ARG A 133 -38.77 -39.03 9.29
CA ARG A 133 -37.70 -38.69 8.33
C ARG A 133 -37.98 -39.24 6.91
N ASP A 134 -38.35 -40.50 6.80
CA ASP A 134 -38.64 -41.14 5.51
C ASP A 134 -39.88 -40.54 4.81
N GLY A 135 -40.89 -40.18 5.56
CA GLY A 135 -42.08 -39.50 5.08
C GLY A 135 -41.78 -38.09 4.59
N PHE A 136 -40.96 -37.37 5.35
CA PHE A 136 -40.47 -36.03 4.98
C PHE A 136 -39.66 -36.06 3.68
N ALA A 137 -38.67 -36.98 3.60
CA ALA A 137 -37.82 -37.12 2.41
C ALA A 137 -38.63 -37.52 1.16
N ARG A 138 -39.58 -38.46 1.29
CA ARG A 138 -40.43 -38.87 0.16
C ARG A 138 -41.34 -37.77 -0.36
N ARG A 139 -41.88 -36.93 0.53
CA ARG A 139 -42.88 -35.91 0.15
C ARG A 139 -42.25 -34.59 -0.34
N LEU A 140 -41.16 -34.17 0.29
CA LEU A 140 -40.52 -32.87 0.06
C LEU A 140 -39.20 -32.95 -0.68
N GLY A 141 -38.63 -34.14 -0.75
CA GLY A 141 -37.32 -34.41 -1.34
C GLY A 141 -36.20 -34.59 -0.31
N PRO A 142 -35.26 -35.49 -0.59
CA PRO A 142 -34.15 -35.81 0.32
C PRO A 142 -33.19 -34.62 0.59
N GLN A 143 -33.14 -33.64 -0.32
CA GLN A 143 -32.32 -32.46 -0.20
C GLN A 143 -32.69 -31.61 1.03
N HIS A 144 -34.00 -31.48 1.33
CA HIS A 144 -34.46 -30.70 2.49
C HIS A 144 -34.14 -31.39 3.83
N LEU A 145 -34.16 -32.74 3.85
CA LEU A 145 -33.72 -33.51 4.98
C LEU A 145 -32.21 -33.37 5.19
N ALA A 146 -31.43 -33.43 4.11
CA ALA A 146 -30.00 -33.20 4.15
C ALA A 146 -29.64 -31.78 4.64
N ASP A 147 -30.44 -30.77 4.26
CA ASP A 147 -30.26 -29.40 4.75
C ASP A 147 -30.47 -29.28 6.27
N LEU A 148 -31.51 -29.96 6.82
CA LEU A 148 -31.73 -30.04 8.26
C LEU A 148 -30.56 -30.74 8.96
N ASP A 149 -30.07 -31.85 8.39
CA ASP A 149 -28.94 -32.60 8.95
C ASP A 149 -27.64 -31.78 8.92
N ARG A 150 -27.38 -31.04 7.84
CA ARG A 150 -26.24 -30.11 7.77
C ARG A 150 -26.35 -29.00 8.77
N ALA A 151 -27.56 -28.41 8.92
CA ALA A 151 -27.78 -27.35 9.91
C ALA A 151 -27.53 -27.83 11.35
N LEU A 152 -27.86 -29.08 11.64
CA LEU A 152 -27.63 -29.70 12.95
C LEU A 152 -26.24 -30.34 13.13
N GLY A 153 -25.39 -30.31 12.11
CA GLY A 153 -24.05 -30.92 12.15
C GLY A 153 -24.04 -32.45 12.06
N ARG A 154 -25.17 -33.08 11.69
CA ARG A 154 -25.27 -34.53 11.48
C ARG A 154 -24.71 -35.00 10.15
N LEU A 155 -24.67 -34.09 9.18
CA LEU A 155 -24.10 -34.29 7.85
C LEU A 155 -23.06 -33.19 7.59
N PRO A 156 -21.85 -33.53 7.09
CA PRO A 156 -20.84 -32.54 6.75
C PRO A 156 -21.31 -31.65 5.60
N GLU A 157 -20.90 -30.38 5.63
CA GLU A 157 -21.19 -29.41 4.59
C GLU A 157 -19.87 -28.76 4.12
N PRO A 158 -19.12 -29.44 3.25
CA PRO A 158 -17.91 -28.87 2.69
C PRO A 158 -18.24 -27.58 1.90
N ARG A 159 -17.43 -26.56 2.07
CA ARG A 159 -17.58 -25.27 1.39
C ARG A 159 -16.39 -24.99 0.50
N THR A 160 -16.68 -24.44 -0.68
CA THR A 160 -15.65 -23.95 -1.57
C THR A 160 -15.22 -22.56 -1.10
N GLY A 161 -13.92 -22.40 -0.88
CA GLY A 161 -13.34 -21.11 -0.57
C GLY A 161 -13.40 -20.16 -1.76
N PHE A 162 -13.69 -18.89 -1.49
CA PHE A 162 -13.60 -17.83 -2.47
C PHE A 162 -12.13 -17.57 -2.83
N CYS A 163 -11.84 -17.54 -4.12
CA CYS A 163 -10.52 -17.19 -4.63
C CYS A 163 -10.55 -15.72 -5.08
N ALA A 164 -9.89 -14.86 -4.34
CA ALA A 164 -9.84 -13.44 -4.68
C ALA A 164 -8.99 -13.22 -5.95
N PRO A 165 -9.35 -12.25 -6.82
CA PRO A 165 -8.58 -11.93 -8.03
C PRO A 165 -7.18 -11.42 -7.68
N GLU A 166 -6.23 -11.47 -8.62
CA GLU A 166 -4.84 -11.00 -8.39
C GLU A 166 -4.75 -9.51 -8.15
N THR A 167 -5.62 -8.73 -8.77
CA THR A 167 -5.67 -7.27 -8.65
C THR A 167 -7.05 -6.82 -8.20
N TYR A 168 -7.10 -5.73 -7.43
CA TYR A 168 -8.36 -5.12 -7.03
C TYR A 168 -8.89 -4.18 -8.11
N ARG A 169 -10.21 -4.23 -8.34
CA ARG A 169 -10.94 -3.27 -9.15
C ARG A 169 -12.25 -2.92 -8.46
N GLY A 170 -12.39 -1.68 -8.06
CA GLY A 170 -13.58 -1.13 -7.43
C GLY A 170 -14.30 -0.16 -8.35
N ARG A 171 -15.63 -0.07 -8.19
CA ARG A 171 -16.51 0.85 -8.91
C ARG A 171 -17.60 1.34 -7.96
N LEU A 172 -17.88 2.65 -7.98
CA LEU A 172 -18.91 3.27 -7.17
C LEU A 172 -19.67 4.31 -7.99
N GLU A 173 -20.92 4.05 -8.29
CA GLU A 173 -21.85 5.04 -8.85
C GLU A 173 -22.20 6.10 -7.78
N LEU A 174 -22.13 7.37 -8.14
CA LEU A 174 -22.54 8.45 -7.26
C LEU A 174 -24.07 8.66 -7.33
N PRO A 175 -24.72 9.05 -6.24
CA PRO A 175 -26.16 9.30 -6.21
C PRO A 175 -26.59 10.45 -7.16
N ALA A 176 -25.70 11.41 -7.38
CA ALA A 176 -25.84 12.50 -8.32
C ALA A 176 -24.45 12.90 -8.83
N GLU A 177 -24.42 13.42 -10.05
CA GLU A 177 -23.19 13.98 -10.62
C GLU A 177 -22.67 15.16 -9.76
N THR A 178 -21.35 15.27 -9.65
CA THR A 178 -20.72 16.29 -8.80
C THR A 178 -19.33 16.69 -9.28
N LEU A 179 -18.96 17.96 -8.99
CA LEU A 179 -17.59 18.49 -9.08
C LEU A 179 -16.97 18.74 -7.69
N ASP A 180 -17.74 18.47 -6.64
CA ASP A 180 -17.34 18.72 -5.25
C ASP A 180 -16.26 17.69 -4.85
N SER A 181 -15.02 18.18 -4.67
CA SER A 181 -13.86 17.36 -4.32
C SER A 181 -14.05 16.62 -3.00
N GLU A 182 -14.71 17.20 -2.01
CA GLU A 182 -14.98 16.57 -0.73
C GLU A 182 -15.92 15.36 -0.87
N ARG A 183 -16.96 15.48 -1.70
CA ARG A 183 -17.87 14.36 -2.00
C ARG A 183 -17.16 13.25 -2.79
N LEU A 184 -16.29 13.64 -3.73
CA LEU A 184 -15.49 12.68 -4.50
C LEU A 184 -14.50 11.94 -3.59
N CYS A 185 -13.78 12.64 -2.70
CA CYS A 185 -12.91 12.04 -1.71
C CYS A 185 -13.66 11.08 -0.78
N ARG A 186 -14.82 11.47 -0.24
CA ARG A 186 -15.66 10.58 0.59
C ARG A 186 -16.13 9.33 -0.13
N GLY A 187 -16.49 9.45 -1.41
CA GLY A 187 -16.83 8.29 -2.23
C GLY A 187 -15.62 7.37 -2.47
N MET A 188 -14.46 7.96 -2.76
CA MET A 188 -13.24 7.20 -3.00
C MET A 188 -12.69 6.55 -1.72
N ALA A 189 -12.85 7.18 -0.55
CA ALA A 189 -12.47 6.61 0.74
C ALA A 189 -13.09 5.22 0.97
N ARG A 190 -14.33 5.01 0.53
CA ARG A 190 -14.97 3.71 0.57
C ARG A 190 -14.25 2.66 -0.29
N LEU A 191 -13.87 3.01 -1.52
CA LEU A 191 -13.12 2.11 -2.40
C LEU A 191 -11.71 1.84 -1.88
N LEU A 192 -11.06 2.85 -1.28
CA LEU A 192 -9.75 2.72 -0.65
C LEU A 192 -9.80 1.83 0.60
N ALA A 193 -10.88 1.89 1.38
CA ALA A 193 -11.11 0.97 2.50
C ALA A 193 -11.34 -0.48 2.04
N GLU A 194 -12.06 -0.70 0.94
CA GLU A 194 -12.18 -2.02 0.30
C GLU A 194 -10.81 -2.53 -0.16
N LEU A 195 -10.02 -1.68 -0.84
CA LEU A 195 -8.66 -2.01 -1.28
C LEU A 195 -7.76 -2.37 -0.10
N ALA A 196 -7.77 -1.59 0.98
CA ALA A 196 -6.94 -1.86 2.16
C ALA A 196 -7.25 -3.25 2.77
N GLY A 197 -8.52 -3.63 2.87
CA GLY A 197 -8.92 -4.97 3.32
C GLY A 197 -8.45 -6.08 2.37
N PHE A 198 -8.58 -5.85 1.06
CA PHE A 198 -8.08 -6.76 0.04
C PHE A 198 -6.55 -6.96 0.14
N LEU A 199 -5.79 -5.88 0.37
CA LEU A 199 -4.34 -5.92 0.51
C LEU A 199 -3.91 -6.66 1.79
N ARG A 200 -4.57 -6.37 2.92
CA ARG A 200 -4.33 -7.09 4.19
C ARG A 200 -4.59 -8.59 4.07
N ALA A 201 -5.66 -8.98 3.37
CA ALA A 201 -5.95 -10.38 3.10
C ALA A 201 -4.81 -11.11 2.35
N ARG A 202 -3.98 -10.37 1.61
CA ARG A 202 -2.86 -10.88 0.82
C ARG A 202 -1.49 -10.67 1.45
N GLY A 203 -1.42 -9.94 2.56
CA GLY A 203 -0.15 -9.52 3.16
C GLY A 203 0.69 -8.66 2.20
N GLY A 204 0.04 -7.83 1.38
CA GLY A 204 0.69 -7.04 0.34
C GLY A 204 0.32 -5.56 0.38
N GLY A 205 0.98 -4.78 -0.47
CA GLY A 205 0.74 -3.37 -0.66
C GLY A 205 0.70 -2.97 -2.13
N VAL A 206 0.32 -1.74 -2.39
CA VAL A 206 0.31 -1.13 -3.73
C VAL A 206 1.23 0.06 -3.78
N GLN A 207 1.85 0.30 -4.96
CA GLN A 207 2.72 1.46 -5.21
C GLN A 207 2.13 2.47 -6.19
N GLN A 208 1.29 2.01 -7.10
CA GLN A 208 0.74 2.85 -8.16
C GLN A 208 -0.76 2.57 -8.38
N PRO A 209 -1.61 2.72 -7.34
CA PRO A 209 -3.04 2.61 -7.55
C PRO A 209 -3.55 3.77 -8.41
N VAL A 210 -4.56 3.47 -9.25
CA VAL A 210 -5.16 4.43 -10.17
C VAL A 210 -6.58 4.72 -9.75
N CYS A 211 -6.85 5.99 -9.41
CA CYS A 211 -8.18 6.52 -9.11
C CYS A 211 -8.77 7.11 -10.39
N GLY A 212 -9.95 6.65 -10.79
CA GLY A 212 -10.64 7.12 -11.98
C GLY A 212 -11.93 7.86 -11.64
N PHE A 213 -12.15 8.96 -12.34
CA PHE A 213 -13.33 9.83 -12.23
C PHE A 213 -14.04 9.82 -13.59
N VAL A 214 -15.15 9.09 -13.67
CA VAL A 214 -15.92 8.91 -14.92
C VAL A 214 -16.91 10.05 -15.03
N HIS A 215 -16.86 10.76 -16.16
CA HIS A 215 -17.71 11.91 -16.44
C HIS A 215 -18.96 11.50 -17.23
N ALA A 216 -19.99 12.34 -17.20
CA ALA A 216 -21.19 12.16 -18.02
C ALA A 216 -20.87 12.21 -19.52
N ALA A 217 -19.84 12.95 -19.91
CA ALA A 217 -19.36 13.06 -21.28
C ALA A 217 -17.84 13.17 -21.31
N GLY A 218 -17.22 12.55 -22.28
CA GLY A 218 -15.76 12.57 -22.46
C GLY A 218 -15.03 11.40 -21.77
N PRO A 219 -13.69 11.37 -21.88
CA PRO A 219 -12.87 10.36 -21.27
C PRO A 219 -12.80 10.54 -19.75
N PRO A 220 -12.59 9.45 -18.97
CA PRO A 220 -12.41 9.56 -17.53
C PRO A 220 -11.11 10.30 -17.18
N THR A 221 -11.14 11.06 -16.09
CA THR A 221 -9.93 11.61 -15.47
C THR A 221 -9.29 10.53 -14.62
N LEU A 222 -8.01 10.23 -14.85
CA LEU A 222 -7.26 9.23 -14.11
C LEU A 222 -6.19 9.93 -13.26
N ILE A 223 -6.15 9.62 -11.98
CA ILE A 223 -5.13 10.07 -11.03
C ILE A 223 -4.38 8.85 -10.53
N THR A 224 -3.11 8.73 -10.91
CA THR A 224 -2.21 7.70 -10.38
C THR A 224 -1.55 8.24 -9.10
N LEU A 225 -1.62 7.48 -8.02
CA LEU A 225 -0.90 7.78 -6.78
C LEU A 225 0.43 7.04 -6.81
N GLU A 226 1.52 7.77 -6.94
CA GLU A 226 2.86 7.20 -6.91
C GLU A 226 3.41 7.21 -5.49
N LEU A 227 3.79 6.04 -4.99
CA LEU A 227 4.27 5.84 -3.64
C LEU A 227 5.72 5.39 -3.64
N SER A 228 6.50 5.90 -2.71
CA SER A 228 7.91 5.51 -2.51
C SER A 228 8.07 4.06 -2.07
N ARG A 229 7.04 3.48 -1.42
CA ARG A 229 6.96 2.06 -1.02
C ARG A 229 5.54 1.52 -1.16
N PRO A 230 5.40 0.18 -1.29
CA PRO A 230 4.09 -0.45 -1.22
C PRO A 230 3.39 -0.12 0.09
N THR A 231 2.12 0.25 0.03
CA THR A 231 1.29 0.54 1.21
C THR A 231 -0.04 -0.18 1.15
N GLU A 232 -0.58 -0.54 2.32
CA GLU A 232 -1.95 -1.00 2.51
C GLU A 232 -2.82 0.05 3.24
N SER A 233 -2.23 1.21 3.58
CA SER A 233 -2.88 2.23 4.39
C SER A 233 -3.88 3.05 3.57
N ALA A 234 -5.18 2.80 3.78
CA ALA A 234 -6.24 3.62 3.19
C ALA A 234 -6.09 5.11 3.54
N ALA A 235 -5.74 5.43 4.79
CA ALA A 235 -5.60 6.80 5.26
C ALA A 235 -4.49 7.56 4.50
N LEU A 236 -3.35 6.91 4.22
CA LEU A 236 -2.28 7.53 3.42
C LEU A 236 -2.75 7.76 1.98
N LEU A 237 -3.43 6.78 1.38
CA LEU A 237 -3.95 6.91 0.02
C LEU A 237 -5.02 8.00 -0.09
N GLU A 238 -5.89 8.16 0.92
CA GLU A 238 -6.88 9.23 0.99
C GLU A 238 -6.23 10.61 1.08
N GLU A 239 -5.20 10.76 1.93
CA GLU A 239 -4.44 12.00 2.08
C GLU A 239 -3.78 12.41 0.75
N LEU A 240 -3.10 11.48 0.09
CA LEU A 240 -2.43 11.74 -1.19
C LEU A 240 -3.43 12.04 -2.32
N LEU A 241 -4.56 11.36 -2.33
CA LEU A 241 -5.62 11.62 -3.30
C LEU A 241 -6.20 13.03 -3.14
N ALA A 242 -6.47 13.46 -1.91
CA ALA A 242 -6.97 14.81 -1.63
C ALA A 242 -6.01 15.88 -2.15
N GLU A 243 -4.71 15.75 -1.86
CA GLU A 243 -3.66 16.67 -2.34
C GLU A 243 -3.56 16.72 -3.89
N ARG A 244 -3.77 15.58 -4.56
CA ARG A 244 -3.76 15.50 -6.03
C ARG A 244 -5.05 16.06 -6.64
N LEU A 245 -6.20 15.77 -6.04
CA LEU A 245 -7.50 16.19 -6.54
C LEU A 245 -7.70 17.71 -6.42
N ASP A 246 -7.22 18.33 -5.36
CA ASP A 246 -7.26 19.79 -5.17
C ASP A 246 -6.54 20.57 -6.29
N ARG A 247 -5.60 19.93 -6.96
CA ARG A 247 -4.84 20.49 -8.09
C ARG A 247 -5.36 20.05 -9.46
N CYS A 248 -6.22 19.06 -9.48
CA CYS A 248 -6.77 18.50 -10.70
C CYS A 248 -8.01 19.30 -11.13
N ARG A 249 -8.02 19.81 -12.36
CA ARG A 249 -9.23 20.38 -12.95
C ARG A 249 -10.02 19.27 -13.62
N LEU A 250 -11.17 18.94 -13.03
CA LEU A 250 -12.11 18.00 -13.63
C LEU A 250 -12.84 18.70 -14.79
N PRO A 251 -12.86 18.10 -16.00
CA PRO A 251 -13.45 18.74 -17.18
C PRO A 251 -14.99 18.78 -17.16
N ALA A 252 -15.62 17.84 -16.42
CA ALA A 252 -17.07 17.74 -16.32
C ALA A 252 -17.47 17.08 -14.99
N PRO A 253 -18.74 17.17 -14.56
CA PRO A 253 -19.22 16.48 -13.37
C PRO A 253 -18.99 14.96 -13.45
N VAL A 254 -18.66 14.38 -12.29
CA VAL A 254 -18.35 12.96 -12.14
C VAL A 254 -19.59 12.19 -11.74
N LEU A 255 -19.88 11.11 -12.45
CA LEU A 255 -21.01 10.17 -12.20
C LEU A 255 -20.56 8.94 -11.44
N GLU A 256 -19.32 8.53 -11.64
CA GLU A 256 -18.81 7.26 -11.13
C GLU A 256 -17.35 7.36 -10.77
N LEU A 257 -16.99 6.68 -9.69
CA LEU A 257 -15.62 6.51 -9.21
C LEU A 257 -15.14 5.09 -9.51
N THR A 258 -13.90 4.97 -9.96
CA THR A 258 -13.24 3.68 -10.16
C THR A 258 -11.90 3.66 -9.44
N LEU A 259 -11.48 2.48 -8.97
CA LEU A 259 -10.19 2.28 -8.33
C LEU A 259 -9.57 0.98 -8.82
N ALA A 260 -8.34 1.05 -9.31
CA ALA A 260 -7.55 -0.12 -9.69
C ALA A 260 -6.25 -0.15 -8.88
N SER A 261 -5.93 -1.31 -8.31
CA SER A 261 -4.73 -1.45 -7.47
C SER A 261 -3.42 -1.46 -8.26
N GLY A 262 -3.46 -1.85 -9.55
CA GLY A 262 -2.26 -2.31 -10.22
C GLY A 262 -1.73 -3.63 -9.61
N PRO A 263 -0.46 -3.98 -9.83
CA PRO A 263 0.17 -5.14 -9.22
C PRO A 263 0.25 -5.01 -7.69
N VAL A 264 -0.08 -6.10 -6.99
CA VAL A 264 0.11 -6.18 -5.54
C VAL A 264 1.52 -6.71 -5.28
N VAL A 265 2.29 -5.96 -4.50
CA VAL A 265 3.66 -6.32 -4.10
C VAL A 265 3.63 -6.82 -2.66
N ALA A 266 4.38 -7.87 -2.35
CA ALA A 266 4.50 -8.33 -0.97
C ALA A 266 4.95 -7.19 -0.07
N ALA A 267 4.28 -6.99 1.06
CA ALA A 267 4.71 -6.01 2.04
C ALA A 267 6.11 -6.40 2.54
N GLU A 268 7.08 -5.51 2.44
CA GLU A 268 8.33 -5.68 3.16
C GLU A 268 7.99 -5.64 4.65
N VAL A 269 7.96 -6.82 5.28
CA VAL A 269 7.90 -6.90 6.73
C VAL A 269 9.22 -6.34 7.25
N THR A 270 9.23 -5.05 7.58
CA THR A 270 10.30 -4.50 8.40
C THR A 270 10.10 -5.11 9.78
N GLN A 271 10.73 -6.24 10.04
CA GLN A 271 10.85 -6.73 11.41
C GLN A 271 11.61 -5.63 12.16
N PRO A 272 11.03 -5.04 13.22
CA PRO A 272 11.83 -4.29 14.18
C PRO A 272 12.95 -5.25 14.59
N GLY A 273 14.21 -4.84 14.45
CA GLY A 273 15.33 -5.69 14.81
C GLY A 273 15.16 -6.12 16.27
N LEU A 274 15.39 -7.40 16.55
CA LEU A 274 15.30 -8.00 17.90
C LEU A 274 16.33 -7.38 18.88
N HIS A 275 17.06 -6.34 18.45
CA HIS A 275 18.14 -5.65 19.15
C HIS A 275 17.93 -4.13 19.16
N GLU A 276 16.74 -3.66 19.55
CA GLU A 276 16.61 -2.34 20.17
C GLU A 276 16.65 -2.54 21.69
N THR A 277 17.74 -3.11 22.19
CA THR A 277 18.15 -2.91 23.58
C THR A 277 19.09 -1.71 23.58
N ASP A 278 18.68 -0.68 24.32
CA ASP A 278 19.55 0.41 24.77
C ASP A 278 20.93 -0.12 25.18
N GLU A 279 21.96 0.66 24.83
CA GLU A 279 23.37 0.57 25.18
C GLU A 279 24.26 -0.02 24.06
N GLU A 280 24.80 0.88 23.22
CA GLU A 280 26.24 1.22 23.21
C GLU A 280 26.53 2.19 22.06
N MET A 281 27.06 3.32 22.41
CA MET A 281 27.68 4.36 21.61
C MET A 281 28.77 3.78 20.71
N GLY A 282 28.67 3.99 19.38
CA GLY A 282 29.84 3.95 18.52
C GLY A 282 29.76 3.02 17.32
N ASP A 283 28.89 3.32 16.36
CA ASP A 283 29.21 3.14 14.95
C ASP A 283 28.34 4.07 14.09
N GLU A 284 28.96 4.97 13.33
CA GLU A 284 28.30 5.92 12.45
C GLU A 284 27.66 5.22 11.26
N THR A 285 26.57 4.51 11.53
CA THR A 285 25.64 4.09 10.48
C THR A 285 24.71 5.26 10.22
N PRO A 286 24.68 5.86 9.03
CA PRO A 286 23.74 6.93 8.73
C PRO A 286 22.32 6.40 8.99
N PRO A 287 21.48 7.16 9.70
CA PRO A 287 20.15 6.73 10.10
C PRO A 287 19.37 6.29 8.86
N SER A 288 18.89 5.05 8.86
CA SER A 288 17.87 4.63 7.91
C SER A 288 16.68 5.56 8.12
N VAL A 289 16.31 6.29 7.05
CA VAL A 289 15.24 7.31 7.06
C VAL A 289 14.01 6.74 7.78
N PRO A 290 13.62 7.27 8.94
CA PRO A 290 12.44 6.81 9.68
C PRO A 290 11.18 6.91 8.80
N GLY A 291 10.19 6.07 9.04
CA GLY A 291 8.95 6.02 8.23
C GLY A 291 8.23 7.36 8.05
N GLY A 292 8.47 8.34 8.93
CA GLY A 292 7.95 9.70 8.85
C GLY A 292 8.47 10.50 7.66
N ASP A 293 9.75 10.37 7.31
CA ASP A 293 10.36 11.14 6.22
C ASP A 293 9.86 10.69 4.85
N ARG A 294 9.51 9.42 4.68
CA ARG A 294 8.98 8.88 3.42
C ARG A 294 7.56 9.34 3.14
N ARG A 295 6.71 9.36 4.16
CA ARG A 295 5.38 9.94 4.06
C ARG A 295 5.44 11.41 3.65
N LEU A 296 6.43 12.16 4.18
CA LEU A 296 6.69 13.53 3.76
C LEU A 296 7.07 13.62 2.29
N VAL A 297 7.94 12.73 1.81
CA VAL A 297 8.34 12.66 0.39
C VAL A 297 7.12 12.40 -0.51
N ASP A 298 6.29 11.41 -0.18
CA ASP A 298 5.10 11.08 -0.95
C ASP A 298 4.10 12.26 -0.99
N ARG A 299 3.91 12.97 0.13
CA ARG A 299 3.10 14.19 0.20
C ARG A 299 3.69 15.32 -0.61
N LEU A 300 5.00 15.57 -0.52
CA LEU A 300 5.65 16.61 -1.31
C LEU A 300 5.53 16.33 -2.81
N ARG A 301 5.68 15.09 -3.24
CA ARG A 301 5.45 14.67 -4.63
C ARG A 301 4.00 14.87 -5.05
N ALA A 302 3.05 14.46 -4.23
CA ALA A 302 1.63 14.66 -4.50
C ALA A 302 1.31 16.15 -4.67
N ARG A 303 1.92 17.00 -3.85
CA ARG A 303 1.68 18.45 -3.83
C ARG A 303 2.48 19.25 -4.86
N LEU A 304 3.71 18.87 -5.18
CA LEU A 304 4.63 19.65 -6.04
C LEU A 304 4.82 19.03 -7.43
N GLY A 305 4.42 17.77 -7.61
CA GLY A 305 4.64 16.97 -8.80
C GLY A 305 5.74 15.93 -8.60
N ASP A 306 5.69 14.82 -9.35
CA ASP A 306 6.51 13.63 -9.13
C ASP A 306 8.01 13.86 -9.29
N GLY A 307 8.41 14.77 -10.19
CA GLY A 307 9.83 15.13 -10.41
C GLY A 307 10.43 16.12 -9.41
N SER A 308 9.64 16.63 -8.44
CA SER A 308 10.06 17.73 -7.55
C SER A 308 10.96 17.28 -6.40
N VAL A 309 10.89 16.02 -6.02
CA VAL A 309 11.70 15.45 -4.93
C VAL A 309 12.61 14.39 -5.49
N ARG A 310 13.92 14.62 -5.38
CA ARG A 310 14.96 13.72 -5.87
C ARG A 310 15.94 13.40 -4.74
N SER A 311 16.51 12.24 -4.76
CA SER A 311 17.63 11.87 -3.91
C SER A 311 18.95 12.11 -4.65
N VAL A 312 20.04 12.17 -3.90
CA VAL A 312 21.40 12.23 -4.45
C VAL A 312 22.06 10.87 -4.23
N GLY A 313 22.49 10.24 -5.31
CA GLY A 313 23.26 9.00 -5.26
C GLY A 313 24.73 9.26 -5.59
N LEU A 314 25.62 8.65 -4.81
CA LEU A 314 27.05 8.66 -5.10
C LEU A 314 27.37 7.71 -6.24
N LEU A 315 28.29 8.10 -7.10
CA LEU A 315 28.86 7.29 -8.16
C LEU A 315 30.35 7.06 -7.86
N ASP A 316 30.82 5.88 -8.23
CA ASP A 316 32.23 5.54 -8.12
C ASP A 316 33.04 6.15 -9.28
N ASP A 317 33.12 7.48 -9.30
CA ASP A 317 33.89 8.27 -10.26
C ASP A 317 34.76 9.28 -9.53
N HIS A 318 36.02 9.34 -9.90
CA HIS A 318 36.95 10.28 -9.26
C HIS A 318 36.79 11.72 -9.77
N ARG A 319 36.09 11.93 -10.91
CA ARG A 319 35.76 13.27 -11.40
C ARG A 319 34.69 13.88 -10.50
N PRO A 320 34.94 15.02 -9.82
CA PRO A 320 34.01 15.61 -8.87
C PRO A 320 32.62 15.87 -9.47
N GLU A 321 32.57 16.34 -10.70
CA GLU A 321 31.35 16.63 -11.44
C GLU A 321 30.54 15.37 -11.83
N LYS A 322 31.15 14.18 -11.75
CA LYS A 322 30.51 12.89 -12.07
C LYS A 322 30.40 11.96 -10.86
N ALA A 323 30.86 12.39 -9.67
CA ALA A 323 30.87 11.57 -8.45
C ALA A 323 29.49 11.41 -7.81
N TRP A 324 28.48 12.09 -8.32
CA TRP A 324 27.10 12.01 -7.84
C TRP A 324 26.10 12.25 -8.97
N ARG A 325 24.87 11.81 -8.77
CA ARG A 325 23.75 12.09 -9.67
C ARG A 325 22.45 12.21 -8.91
N PHE A 326 21.51 12.95 -9.47
CA PHE A 326 20.13 12.86 -9.02
C PHE A 326 19.55 11.50 -9.39
N GLN A 327 18.81 10.93 -8.46
CA GLN A 327 18.06 9.69 -8.69
C GLN A 327 16.69 9.81 -8.05
N ASP A 328 15.78 8.95 -8.49
CA ASP A 328 14.44 8.92 -7.92
C ASP A 328 14.49 8.40 -6.48
N VAL A 329 13.71 9.03 -5.58
CA VAL A 329 13.63 8.62 -4.17
C VAL A 329 13.02 7.22 -4.03
N ALA A 330 12.21 6.77 -5.01
CA ALA A 330 11.62 5.44 -5.06
C ALA A 330 12.59 4.35 -5.57
N GLY A 331 13.80 4.72 -6.04
CA GLY A 331 14.79 3.73 -6.49
C GLY A 331 15.28 2.84 -5.37
N PRO A 332 15.74 1.60 -5.68
CA PRO A 332 16.44 0.80 -4.69
C PRO A 332 17.61 1.62 -4.14
N PRO A 333 17.94 1.48 -2.84
CA PRO A 333 19.10 2.14 -2.29
C PRO A 333 20.30 1.83 -3.21
N PRO A 334 21.14 2.82 -3.52
CA PRO A 334 22.32 2.57 -4.35
C PRO A 334 23.04 1.39 -3.73
N THR A 335 23.33 0.39 -4.56
CA THR A 335 24.11 -0.76 -4.13
C THR A 335 25.35 -0.19 -3.48
N ARG A 336 25.45 -0.30 -2.18
CA ARG A 336 26.66 0.13 -1.45
C ARG A 336 27.79 -0.51 -2.23
N CYS A 337 28.63 0.29 -2.87
CA CYS A 337 29.92 -0.21 -3.30
C CYS A 337 30.51 -0.85 -2.05
N ARG A 338 30.58 -2.17 -2.07
CA ARG A 338 31.18 -2.96 -1.00
C ARG A 338 32.62 -2.46 -0.93
N ARG A 339 32.88 -1.43 -0.12
CA ARG A 339 34.24 -1.16 0.30
C ARG A 339 34.72 -2.51 0.79
N GLN A 340 35.69 -3.04 0.10
CA GLN A 340 36.36 -4.25 0.52
C GLN A 340 36.61 -4.13 2.02
N ALA A 341 36.06 -5.09 2.77
CA ALA A 341 36.19 -5.16 4.24
C ALA A 341 37.65 -5.34 4.71
N ASP A 342 38.60 -5.22 3.80
CA ASP A 342 40.06 -5.29 4.04
C ASP A 342 40.75 -3.92 4.04
N ALA A 343 40.01 -2.82 3.94
CA ALA A 343 40.61 -1.53 4.17
C ALA A 343 40.84 -1.38 5.68
N ARG A 344 42.08 -1.65 6.11
CA ARG A 344 42.66 -1.32 7.41
C ARG A 344 42.09 0.05 7.85
N PRO A 345 41.57 0.20 9.09
CA PRO A 345 41.09 1.48 9.57
C PRO A 345 42.14 2.56 9.25
N PRO A 346 41.72 3.72 8.71
CA PRO A 346 42.69 4.77 8.37
C PRO A 346 43.46 5.13 9.63
N ASP A 347 44.78 5.05 9.55
CA ASP A 347 45.71 5.44 10.60
C ASP A 347 45.34 6.87 11.02
N PRO A 348 44.99 7.15 12.30
CA PRO A 348 44.63 8.48 12.75
C PRO A 348 45.74 9.50 12.55
N ALA A 349 47.00 9.07 12.35
CA ALA A 349 48.12 9.92 11.97
C ALA A 349 48.14 10.35 10.50
N GLY A 350 47.42 9.61 9.60
CA GLY A 350 47.33 9.92 8.17
C GLY A 350 46.15 10.83 7.78
N ALA A 351 45.29 11.21 8.73
CA ALA A 351 44.09 12.03 8.47
C ALA A 351 44.42 13.52 8.15
N ARG A 352 45.68 13.94 8.22
CA ARG A 352 46.06 15.35 7.98
C ARG A 352 46.25 15.75 6.52
N ASP A 353 46.21 14.82 5.56
CA ASP A 353 46.46 15.10 4.14
C ASP A 353 45.24 14.89 3.21
N ARG A 354 44.04 14.72 3.73
CA ARG A 354 42.85 14.77 2.89
C ARG A 354 42.43 16.23 2.73
N PHE A 355 42.61 16.76 1.52
CA PHE A 355 42.08 18.06 1.17
C PHE A 355 40.57 18.01 1.24
N ASP A 356 39.94 18.85 2.06
CA ASP A 356 38.50 19.03 2.08
C ASP A 356 38.06 19.52 0.68
N ARG A 357 37.03 18.88 0.14
CA ARG A 357 36.42 19.32 -1.12
C ARG A 357 35.24 20.23 -0.83
N PRO A 358 35.02 21.27 -1.66
CA PRO A 358 33.91 22.19 -1.43
C PRO A 358 32.57 21.50 -1.64
N LEU A 359 31.56 21.95 -0.88
CA LEU A 359 30.16 21.52 -1.07
C LEU A 359 29.55 22.09 -2.36
N TRP A 360 30.03 23.24 -2.83
CA TRP A 360 29.57 23.89 -4.04
C TRP A 360 30.56 23.68 -5.17
N ILE A 361 30.18 22.85 -6.13
CA ILE A 361 30.94 22.59 -7.37
C ILE A 361 30.20 23.24 -8.53
N LEU A 362 30.94 23.97 -9.38
CA LEU A 362 30.41 24.55 -10.60
C LEU A 362 30.18 23.45 -11.64
N GLU A 363 29.00 23.40 -12.21
CA GLU A 363 28.67 22.46 -13.28
C GLU A 363 29.61 22.63 -14.48
N CYS A 364 29.95 23.89 -14.83
CA CYS A 364 30.96 24.24 -15.82
C CYS A 364 32.10 25.00 -15.14
N PRO A 365 33.31 24.45 -15.08
CA PRO A 365 34.47 25.15 -14.53
C PRO A 365 34.74 26.48 -15.25
N ARG A 366 34.97 27.54 -14.49
CA ARG A 366 35.23 28.88 -15.04
C ARG A 366 36.71 29.07 -15.29
N LEU A 367 37.09 29.45 -16.54
CA LEU A 367 38.48 29.78 -16.91
C LEU A 367 38.98 30.99 -16.09
N LEU A 368 40.16 30.86 -15.50
CA LEU A 368 40.84 31.92 -14.77
C LEU A 368 41.94 32.51 -15.60
N PRO A 369 41.98 33.83 -15.83
CA PRO A 369 43.11 34.47 -16.47
C PRO A 369 44.36 34.43 -15.58
N LEU A 370 45.53 34.55 -16.20
CA LEU A 370 46.80 34.68 -15.48
C LEU A 370 47.22 36.13 -15.52
N HIS A 371 47.55 36.67 -14.33
CA HIS A 371 48.25 37.95 -14.22
C HIS A 371 49.61 37.68 -13.52
N GLU A 372 50.68 38.10 -14.11
CA GLU A 372 52.04 37.88 -13.59
C GLU A 372 52.34 36.39 -13.28
N GLY A 373 51.80 35.48 -14.14
CA GLY A 373 51.98 34.04 -13.97
C GLY A 373 51.15 33.38 -12.88
N ARG A 374 50.25 34.11 -12.19
CA ARG A 374 49.37 33.63 -11.13
C ARG A 374 47.93 33.66 -11.54
N PRO A 375 47.08 32.68 -11.12
CA PRO A 375 45.66 32.69 -11.40
C PRO A 375 44.97 33.91 -10.74
N TRP A 376 44.07 34.52 -11.50
CA TRP A 376 43.38 35.76 -11.10
C TRP A 376 41.87 35.54 -10.95
N PHE A 377 41.34 35.91 -9.80
CA PHE A 377 39.90 36.00 -9.54
C PHE A 377 39.64 37.13 -8.53
N GLU A 378 39.14 38.26 -9.00
CA GLU A 378 38.97 39.49 -8.19
C GLU A 378 40.28 39.95 -7.49
N GLY A 379 41.40 39.53 -8.02
CA GLY A 379 42.75 39.73 -7.51
C GLY A 379 43.62 38.47 -7.65
N HIS A 380 44.88 38.56 -7.27
CA HIS A 380 45.81 37.42 -7.28
C HIS A 380 45.37 36.35 -6.26
N LEU A 381 45.20 35.12 -6.69
CA LEU A 381 44.90 34.00 -5.82
C LEU A 381 46.15 33.52 -5.10
N ARG A 382 46.01 33.30 -3.80
CA ARG A 382 47.04 32.69 -2.95
C ARG A 382 46.74 31.23 -2.74
N LEU A 383 47.56 30.33 -3.25
CA LEU A 383 47.42 28.89 -3.04
C LEU A 383 47.68 28.57 -1.54
N LEU A 384 46.70 27.84 -0.91
CA LEU A 384 46.76 27.47 0.49
C LEU A 384 47.17 26.00 0.67
N ALA A 385 46.66 25.12 -0.21
CA ALA A 385 46.91 23.68 -0.16
C ALA A 385 46.89 23.08 -1.55
N GLY A 386 47.50 21.92 -1.72
CA GLY A 386 47.56 21.19 -3.00
C GLY A 386 48.99 20.88 -3.45
N PRO A 387 49.16 20.18 -4.62
CA PRO A 387 48.08 19.73 -5.46
C PRO A 387 47.47 18.38 -5.07
N GLU A 388 46.14 18.25 -5.15
CA GLU A 388 45.47 16.97 -5.29
C GLU A 388 45.38 16.60 -6.77
N ARG A 389 45.97 15.47 -7.18
CA ARG A 389 46.00 15.06 -8.58
C ARG A 389 44.85 14.12 -8.92
N ILE A 390 44.09 14.46 -9.95
CA ILE A 390 43.02 13.62 -10.52
C ILE A 390 43.35 13.31 -11.96
N GLU A 391 43.66 12.03 -12.24
CA GLU A 391 43.84 11.48 -13.57
C GLU A 391 42.89 10.29 -13.73
N THR A 392 41.83 10.46 -14.54
CA THR A 392 40.77 9.48 -14.67
C THR A 392 39.93 9.71 -15.94
N GLY A 393 38.98 8.80 -16.23
CA GLY A 393 38.05 8.97 -17.36
C GLY A 393 38.54 8.48 -18.71
N TRP A 394 39.66 7.75 -18.76
CA TRP A 394 40.23 7.21 -20.00
C TRP A 394 39.33 6.15 -20.68
N TRP A 395 38.38 5.57 -19.93
CA TRP A 395 37.48 4.53 -20.42
C TRP A 395 36.25 5.05 -21.16
N ASP A 396 35.86 6.32 -20.97
CA ASP A 396 34.66 6.93 -21.56
C ASP A 396 34.98 8.04 -22.56
N GLY A 397 36.26 8.21 -22.94
CA GLY A 397 36.73 9.22 -23.91
C GLY A 397 36.67 10.67 -23.35
N ALA A 398 36.34 10.87 -22.10
CA ALA A 398 36.34 12.18 -21.42
C ALA A 398 37.38 12.20 -20.31
N ASP A 399 38.63 11.82 -20.66
CA ASP A 399 39.73 11.77 -19.71
C ASP A 399 40.08 13.15 -19.16
N VAL A 400 40.37 13.20 -17.88
CA VAL A 400 40.82 14.42 -17.19
C VAL A 400 42.18 14.18 -16.54
N SER A 401 43.04 15.21 -16.63
CA SER A 401 44.33 15.24 -15.92
C SER A 401 44.48 16.63 -15.35
N ARG A 402 44.18 16.76 -14.05
CA ARG A 402 44.03 18.03 -13.33
C ARG A 402 44.81 17.98 -12.03
N ASP A 403 45.51 19.05 -11.68
CA ASP A 403 46.08 19.30 -10.35
C ASP A 403 45.20 20.34 -9.63
N TYR A 404 44.50 19.92 -8.57
CA TYR A 404 43.59 20.75 -7.76
C TYR A 404 44.28 21.41 -6.59
N PHE A 405 43.87 22.63 -6.27
CA PHE A 405 44.40 23.45 -5.21
C PHE A 405 43.27 24.14 -4.46
N VAL A 406 43.43 24.33 -3.17
CA VAL A 406 42.66 25.29 -2.37
C VAL A 406 43.38 26.64 -2.46
N ALA A 407 42.65 27.66 -2.84
CA ALA A 407 43.19 29.01 -2.98
C ALA A 407 42.34 30.04 -2.24
N ALA A 408 42.95 31.09 -1.76
CA ALA A 408 42.24 32.22 -1.17
C ALA A 408 42.24 33.41 -2.12
N SER A 409 41.08 34.06 -2.27
CA SER A 409 40.98 35.37 -2.93
C SER A 409 41.45 36.48 -1.98
N PRO A 410 41.72 37.70 -2.50
CA PRO A 410 42.05 38.85 -1.66
C PRO A 410 40.93 39.22 -0.62
N ALA A 411 39.69 38.90 -0.96
CA ALA A 411 38.52 39.06 -0.07
C ALA A 411 38.40 37.99 1.01
N GLY A 412 39.32 36.99 1.05
CA GLY A 412 39.31 35.89 2.02
C GLY A 412 38.45 34.69 1.64
N MET A 413 37.80 34.70 0.47
CA MET A 413 36.99 33.59 -0.01
C MET A 413 37.86 32.40 -0.39
N GLN A 414 37.52 31.20 0.10
CA GLN A 414 38.24 29.99 -0.24
C GLN A 414 37.63 29.38 -1.52
N LEU A 415 38.51 29.12 -2.47
CA LEU A 415 38.14 28.66 -3.82
C LEU A 415 38.87 27.35 -4.12
N TRP A 416 38.15 26.45 -4.77
CA TRP A 416 38.71 25.21 -5.31
C TRP A 416 39.05 25.40 -6.78
N VAL A 417 40.33 25.46 -7.10
CA VAL A 417 40.84 25.74 -8.43
C VAL A 417 41.65 24.56 -8.92
N TYR A 418 41.68 24.36 -10.24
CA TYR A 418 42.60 23.38 -10.80
C TYR A 418 43.38 23.95 -11.95
N ARG A 419 44.52 23.31 -12.20
CA ARG A 419 45.35 23.52 -13.40
C ARG A 419 45.30 22.27 -14.26
N GLU A 420 45.03 22.44 -15.57
CA GLU A 420 45.19 21.36 -16.54
C GLU A 420 46.67 20.94 -16.62
N ARG A 421 46.92 19.63 -16.64
CA ARG A 421 48.30 19.10 -16.79
C ARG A 421 48.69 18.88 -18.23
N ARG A 422 47.71 18.71 -19.13
CA ARG A 422 47.88 18.50 -20.59
C ARG A 422 47.40 19.73 -21.34
N GLY A 423 47.88 19.88 -22.57
CA GLY A 423 47.48 20.99 -23.43
C GLY A 423 48.00 22.36 -22.95
N ALA A 424 47.13 23.36 -22.93
CA ALA A 424 47.49 24.76 -22.64
C ALA A 424 47.77 25.05 -21.16
N ARG A 425 47.65 24.07 -20.29
CA ARG A 425 47.87 24.17 -18.85
C ARG A 425 47.14 25.35 -18.18
N ARG A 426 45.88 25.57 -18.57
CA ARG A 426 45.03 26.67 -18.08
C ARG A 426 44.56 26.41 -16.68
N TRP A 427 44.18 27.50 -15.97
CA TRP A 427 43.60 27.45 -14.64
C TRP A 427 42.10 27.63 -14.72
N PHE A 428 41.40 26.92 -13.85
CA PHE A 428 39.93 26.98 -13.72
C PHE A 428 39.48 27.03 -12.27
N LEU A 429 38.45 27.80 -12.03
CA LEU A 429 37.65 27.73 -10.82
C LEU A 429 36.63 26.62 -10.98
N HIS A 430 36.59 25.67 -10.05
CA HIS A 430 35.67 24.53 -10.10
C HIS A 430 34.72 24.46 -8.90
N GLY A 431 35.06 25.05 -7.75
CA GLY A 431 34.22 25.05 -6.58
C GLY A 431 34.52 26.21 -5.62
N VAL A 432 33.59 26.41 -4.68
CA VAL A 432 33.66 27.44 -3.66
C VAL A 432 33.40 26.78 -2.30
N PHE A 433 34.25 27.05 -1.35
CA PHE A 433 34.04 26.64 0.03
C PHE A 433 33.06 27.62 0.71
N GLY A 434 32.13 27.08 1.53
CA GLY A 434 31.17 27.87 2.28
C GLY A 434 31.75 28.49 3.54
#